data_c617743c0bd31a1d3bf4882f22403d99
#
_entry.id   c617743c0bd31a1d3bf4882f22403d99
#
_cell.length_a   1.000
_cell.length_b   1.000
_cell.length_c   1.000
_cell.angle_alpha   90.00
_cell.angle_beta   90.00
_cell.angle_gamma   90.00
#
_symmetry.space_group_name_H-M   'P 1'
#
loop_
_entity.id
_entity.type
_entity.pdbx_description
1 polymer ?
#
loop_
_entity_poly.entity_id
_entity_poly.type
_entity_poly.pdbx_seq_one_letter_code
_entity_poly.pdbx_strand_id
1 'polypeptide(L)'
;MNNIIIMGRLTDNPELRKTPNDISVTSFSVAVNRSYSNGSDRQADFFNCVAWRGTAEFISKYFAKGQMIAIEGSMQSRRYDDRDGNKRTAWEIQVSQAHFCGSKNENGAGFNRGAEAAPSYSNADAGDFTELDGGDDDLPF
;
A
#
# COMPACT_ATOMS: atom_id res chain seq x y z
N MET A 1 3.96 -2.79 22.91
CA MET A 1 4.18 -2.27 21.56
C MET A 1 3.24 -3.02 20.63
N ASN A 2 2.40 -2.32 19.87
CA ASN A 2 1.44 -2.93 18.95
C ASN A 2 1.49 -2.13 17.64
N ASN A 3 2.30 -2.60 16.72
CA ASN A 3 2.48 -2.01 15.40
C ASN A 3 2.47 -3.10 14.34
N ILE A 4 1.74 -2.86 13.25
CA ILE A 4 1.67 -3.73 12.10
C ILE A 4 1.87 -2.91 10.84
N ILE A 5 2.70 -3.42 9.94
CA ILE A 5 2.94 -2.84 8.62
C ILE A 5 2.64 -3.93 7.60
N ILE A 6 1.73 -3.65 6.68
CA ILE A 6 1.41 -4.57 5.58
C ILE A 6 1.37 -3.84 4.25
N MET A 7 1.71 -4.54 3.20
CA MET A 7 1.60 -4.10 1.83
C MET A 7 0.85 -5.14 1.02
N GLY A 8 -0.20 -4.71 0.34
CA GLY A 8 -1.05 -5.62 -0.43
C GLY A 8 -1.97 -4.88 -1.38
N ARG A 9 -2.93 -5.60 -1.95
CA ARG A 9 -3.92 -5.03 -2.88
C ARG A 9 -5.28 -4.86 -2.19
N LEU A 10 -5.92 -3.74 -2.47
CA LEU A 10 -7.32 -3.51 -2.06
C LEU A 10 -8.24 -4.49 -2.77
N THR A 11 -9.10 -5.15 -2.01
CA THR A 11 -10.10 -6.10 -2.54
C THR A 11 -11.35 -5.40 -3.07
N ASP A 12 -11.67 -4.23 -2.52
CA ASP A 12 -12.81 -3.41 -2.85
C ASP A 12 -12.46 -1.92 -2.84
N ASN A 13 -13.34 -1.09 -3.41
CA ASN A 13 -13.20 0.35 -3.30
C ASN A 13 -13.45 0.80 -1.85
N PRO A 14 -12.53 1.55 -1.23
CA PRO A 14 -12.75 2.09 0.11
C PRO A 14 -13.80 3.19 0.08
N GLU A 15 -14.97 2.92 0.68
CA GLU A 15 -16.06 3.87 0.76
C GLU A 15 -15.94 4.74 2.00
N LEU A 16 -16.00 6.05 1.81
CA LEU A 16 -16.04 7.01 2.89
C LEU A 16 -17.45 7.05 3.51
N ARG A 17 -17.52 6.85 4.81
CA ARG A 17 -18.73 6.99 5.60
C ARG A 17 -18.54 8.01 6.70
N LYS A 18 -19.63 8.55 7.21
CA LYS A 18 -19.59 9.42 8.37
C LYS A 18 -20.34 8.79 9.53
N THR A 19 -19.74 8.86 10.71
CA THR A 19 -20.41 8.47 11.96
C THR A 19 -21.47 9.50 12.36
N PRO A 20 -22.39 9.18 13.32
CA PRO A 20 -23.35 10.16 13.84
C PRO A 20 -22.69 11.44 14.42
N ASN A 21 -21.43 11.35 14.83
CA ASN A 21 -20.63 12.48 15.30
C ASN A 21 -19.87 13.23 14.18
N ASP A 22 -20.23 12.99 12.91
CA ASP A 22 -19.60 13.60 11.72
C ASP A 22 -18.10 13.28 11.57
N ILE A 23 -17.67 12.12 12.03
CA ILE A 23 -16.29 11.64 11.88
C ILE A 23 -16.20 10.76 10.66
N SER A 24 -15.27 11.08 9.76
CA SER A 24 -14.98 10.28 8.57
C SER A 24 -14.37 8.94 8.93
N VAL A 25 -14.90 7.86 8.37
CA VAL A 25 -14.43 6.49 8.55
C VAL A 25 -14.52 5.72 7.24
N THR A 26 -13.56 4.86 6.98
CA THR A 26 -13.63 3.88 5.89
C THR A 26 -13.14 2.52 6.37
N SER A 27 -13.84 1.48 5.92
CA SER A 27 -13.46 0.08 6.16
C SER A 27 -13.16 -0.57 4.82
N PHE A 28 -12.07 -1.28 4.74
CA PHE A 28 -11.63 -1.95 3.54
C PHE A 28 -10.83 -3.20 3.88
N SER A 29 -10.60 -4.07 2.91
CA SER A 29 -9.80 -5.27 3.08
C SER A 29 -8.58 -5.23 2.15
N VAL A 30 -7.44 -5.67 2.67
CA VAL A 30 -6.17 -5.78 1.94
C VAL A 30 -5.78 -7.24 1.81
N ALA A 31 -5.55 -7.67 0.57
CA ALA A 31 -5.04 -9.00 0.26
C ALA A 31 -3.52 -8.98 0.17
N VAL A 32 -2.87 -9.76 1.00
CA VAL A 32 -1.41 -9.90 1.06
C VAL A 32 -1.04 -11.31 0.62
N ASN A 33 -0.28 -11.44 -0.44
CA ASN A 33 0.19 -12.73 -0.92
C ASN A 33 1.24 -13.30 0.04
N ARG A 34 1.11 -14.59 0.37
CA ARG A 34 2.14 -15.29 1.15
C ARG A 34 3.40 -15.44 0.32
N SER A 35 4.55 -15.18 0.94
CA SER A 35 5.87 -15.31 0.29
C SER A 35 6.23 -16.75 -0.06
N TYR A 36 5.62 -17.71 0.60
CA TYR A 36 5.88 -19.13 0.44
C TYR A 36 4.58 -19.88 0.19
N SER A 37 4.40 -20.37 -1.03
CA SER A 37 3.35 -21.32 -1.36
C SER A 37 4.00 -22.52 -2.08
N ASN A 38 3.86 -23.71 -1.51
CA ASN A 38 4.25 -24.93 -2.17
C ASN A 38 3.25 -25.20 -3.30
N GLY A 39 3.67 -25.04 -4.55
CA GLY A 39 2.88 -25.36 -5.71
C GLY A 39 2.16 -24.19 -6.37
N SER A 40 1.24 -24.49 -7.26
CA SER A 40 0.53 -23.54 -8.13
C SER A 40 -0.50 -22.66 -7.43
N ASP A 41 -0.83 -22.92 -6.17
CA ASP A 41 -1.85 -22.19 -5.44
C ASP A 41 -1.25 -21.01 -4.68
N ARG A 42 -1.40 -19.82 -5.26
CA ARG A 42 -1.06 -18.57 -4.59
C ARG A 42 -2.10 -18.30 -3.49
N GLN A 43 -1.70 -18.49 -2.26
CA GLN A 43 -2.53 -18.16 -1.10
C GLN A 43 -2.33 -16.69 -0.71
N ALA A 44 -3.44 -16.01 -0.46
CA ALA A 44 -3.44 -14.65 0.08
C ALA A 44 -4.11 -14.63 1.44
N ASP A 45 -3.57 -13.81 2.33
CA ASP A 45 -4.20 -13.48 3.60
C ASP A 45 -4.97 -12.17 3.45
N PHE A 46 -6.16 -12.12 4.04
CA PHE A 46 -7.04 -10.95 3.97
C PHE A 46 -7.08 -10.25 5.32
N PHE A 47 -6.75 -8.97 5.33
CA PHE A 47 -6.74 -8.15 6.53
C PHE A 47 -7.82 -7.10 6.48
N ASN A 48 -8.70 -7.10 7.48
CA ASN A 48 -9.70 -6.05 7.64
C ASN A 48 -9.06 -4.80 8.25
N CYS A 49 -9.24 -3.68 7.60
CA CYS A 49 -8.63 -2.40 7.95
C CYS A 49 -9.70 -1.35 8.14
N VAL A 50 -9.49 -0.49 9.12
CA VAL A 50 -10.35 0.66 9.42
C VAL A 50 -9.48 1.89 9.53
N ALA A 51 -9.84 2.94 8.81
CA ALA A 51 -9.20 4.24 8.87
C ALA A 51 -10.20 5.31 9.31
N TRP A 52 -9.70 6.33 9.99
CA TRP A 52 -10.50 7.40 10.58
C TRP A 52 -10.02 8.77 10.12
N ARG A 53 -10.94 9.73 10.10
CA ARG A 53 -10.66 11.16 9.86
C ARG A 53 -9.90 11.40 8.54
N GLY A 54 -8.83 12.15 8.58
CA GLY A 54 -8.03 12.50 7.40
C GLY A 54 -7.43 11.29 6.68
N THR A 55 -7.05 10.23 7.40
CA THR A 55 -6.56 8.97 6.80
C THR A 55 -7.68 8.27 6.01
N ALA A 56 -8.91 8.27 6.52
CA ALA A 56 -10.06 7.73 5.82
C ALA A 56 -10.36 8.50 4.53
N GLU A 57 -10.34 9.81 4.59
CA GLU A 57 -10.55 10.70 3.44
C GLU A 57 -9.46 10.51 2.38
N PHE A 58 -8.21 10.43 2.80
CA PHE A 58 -7.07 10.18 1.92
C PHE A 58 -7.20 8.85 1.19
N ILE A 59 -7.47 7.76 1.91
CA ILE A 59 -7.59 6.42 1.33
C ILE A 59 -8.78 6.37 0.35
N SER A 60 -9.94 6.88 0.73
CA SER A 60 -11.14 6.87 -0.12
C SER A 60 -10.99 7.70 -1.38
N LYS A 61 -10.21 8.78 -1.32
CA LYS A 61 -10.01 9.70 -2.44
C LYS A 61 -8.99 9.17 -3.46
N TYR A 62 -7.92 8.54 -2.99
CA TYR A 62 -6.76 8.24 -3.82
C TYR A 62 -6.57 6.77 -4.15
N PHE A 63 -7.28 5.87 -3.49
CA PHE A 63 -7.15 4.44 -3.70
C PHE A 63 -8.45 3.81 -4.22
N ALA A 64 -8.30 2.82 -5.07
CA ALA A 64 -9.40 2.04 -5.63
C ALA A 64 -9.10 0.54 -5.55
N LYS A 65 -10.15 -0.26 -5.79
CA LYS A 65 -10.04 -1.73 -5.88
C LYS A 65 -8.90 -2.16 -6.77
N GLY A 66 -8.10 -3.11 -6.29
CA GLY A 66 -6.99 -3.72 -7.02
C GLY A 66 -5.66 -2.96 -6.93
N GLN A 67 -5.65 -1.73 -6.42
CA GLN A 67 -4.43 -0.96 -6.25
C GLN A 67 -3.59 -1.46 -5.08
N MET A 68 -2.27 -1.32 -5.23
CA MET A 68 -1.32 -1.57 -4.15
C MET A 68 -1.35 -0.45 -3.13
N ILE A 69 -1.40 -0.84 -1.86
CA ILE A 69 -1.35 0.07 -0.71
C ILE A 69 -0.41 -0.49 0.33
N ALA A 70 0.40 0.36 0.94
CA ALA A 70 1.11 0.04 2.17
C ALA A 70 0.45 0.79 3.33
N ILE A 71 0.16 0.08 4.39
CA ILE A 71 -0.48 0.63 5.58
C ILE A 71 0.35 0.35 6.82
N GLU A 72 0.34 1.30 7.72
CA GLU A 72 0.86 1.18 9.07
C GLU A 72 -0.27 1.43 10.07
N GLY A 73 -0.31 0.62 11.12
CA GLY A 73 -1.35 0.74 12.14
C GLY A 73 -1.16 -0.21 13.31
N SER A 74 -2.22 -0.39 14.06
CA SER A 74 -2.25 -1.31 15.20
C SER A 74 -3.36 -2.35 15.04
N MET A 75 -3.09 -3.57 15.48
CA MET A 75 -4.09 -4.65 15.51
C MET A 75 -5.01 -4.46 16.71
N GLN A 76 -6.31 -4.45 16.48
CA GLN A 76 -7.32 -4.40 17.54
C GLN A 76 -8.33 -5.52 17.39
N SER A 77 -8.83 -6.02 18.51
CA SER A 77 -9.90 -7.00 18.54
C SER A 77 -11.21 -6.35 18.97
N ARG A 78 -12.28 -6.72 18.30
CA ARG A 78 -13.64 -6.31 18.64
C ARG A 78 -14.50 -7.53 18.87
N ARG A 79 -15.19 -7.59 20.00
CA ARG A 79 -16.17 -8.63 20.29
C ARG A 79 -17.53 -8.22 19.71
N TYR A 80 -18.21 -9.15 19.09
CA TYR A 80 -19.56 -8.97 18.58
C TYR A 80 -20.37 -10.25 18.76
N ASP A 81 -21.68 -10.10 18.83
CA ASP A 81 -22.59 -11.24 18.89
C ASP A 81 -23.04 -11.59 17.45
N ASP A 82 -22.90 -12.85 17.08
CA ASP A 82 -23.36 -13.39 15.82
C ASP A 82 -24.89 -13.50 15.78
N ARG A 83 -25.48 -13.68 14.60
CA ARG A 83 -26.93 -13.87 14.43
C ARG A 83 -27.51 -15.01 15.27
N ASP A 84 -26.68 -15.99 15.60
CA ASP A 84 -27.01 -17.15 16.45
C ASP A 84 -26.80 -16.88 17.95
N GLY A 85 -26.45 -15.67 18.35
CA GLY A 85 -26.18 -15.30 19.74
C GLY A 85 -24.82 -15.74 20.27
N ASN A 86 -23.92 -16.25 19.40
CA ASN A 86 -22.58 -16.63 19.79
C ASN A 86 -21.64 -15.41 19.81
N LYS A 87 -20.82 -15.32 20.87
CA LYS A 87 -19.80 -14.29 20.98
C LYS A 87 -18.63 -14.61 20.06
N ARG A 88 -18.34 -13.70 19.13
CA ARG A 88 -17.20 -13.80 18.22
C ARG A 88 -16.25 -12.63 18.39
N THR A 89 -15.01 -12.83 18.00
CA THR A 89 -13.99 -11.79 18.00
C THR A 89 -13.57 -11.52 16.56
N ALA A 90 -13.70 -10.28 16.12
CA ALA A 90 -13.14 -9.78 14.88
C ALA A 90 -11.81 -9.08 15.16
N TRP A 91 -10.84 -9.29 14.30
CA TRP A 91 -9.56 -8.62 14.33
C TRP A 91 -9.49 -7.61 13.19
N GLU A 92 -9.16 -6.38 13.52
CA GLU A 92 -9.11 -5.27 12.58
C GLU A 92 -7.82 -4.48 12.78
N ILE A 93 -7.27 -3.97 11.68
CA ILE A 93 -6.12 -3.07 11.71
C ILE A 93 -6.65 -1.65 11.74
N GLN A 94 -6.36 -0.93 12.83
CA GLN A 94 -6.59 0.50 12.91
C GLN A 94 -5.46 1.22 12.20
N VAL A 95 -5.75 1.77 11.01
CA VAL A 95 -4.76 2.38 10.14
C VAL A 95 -4.40 3.77 10.62
N SER A 96 -3.13 3.98 10.89
CA SER A 96 -2.58 5.30 11.25
C SER A 96 -2.06 6.05 10.03
N GLN A 97 -1.40 5.33 9.11
CA GLN A 97 -0.83 5.90 7.89
C GLN A 97 -1.05 4.98 6.69
N ALA A 98 -1.16 5.57 5.51
CA ALA A 98 -1.26 4.87 4.25
C ALA A 98 -0.31 5.50 3.22
N HIS A 99 0.36 4.67 2.43
CA HIS A 99 1.35 5.08 1.46
C HIS A 99 1.07 4.46 0.10
N PHE A 100 1.37 5.23 -0.95
CA PHE A 100 1.36 4.70 -2.31
C PHE A 100 2.52 3.73 -2.50
N CYS A 101 2.24 2.59 -3.11
CA CYS A 101 3.24 1.64 -3.56
C CYS A 101 2.82 1.07 -4.91
N GLY A 102 3.78 0.83 -5.76
CA GLY A 102 3.56 0.40 -7.13
C GLY A 102 4.03 1.44 -8.15
N SER A 103 4.00 1.05 -9.42
CA SER A 103 4.39 1.94 -10.50
C SER A 103 3.33 3.03 -10.70
N LYS A 104 3.77 4.20 -11.16
CA LYS A 104 2.91 5.35 -11.46
C LYS A 104 1.76 5.01 -12.42
N ASN A 105 1.89 3.95 -13.21
CA ASN A 105 0.89 3.48 -14.16
C ASN A 105 -0.23 2.64 -13.52
N GLU A 106 -0.01 2.01 -12.38
CA GLU A 106 -1.05 1.25 -11.68
C GLU A 106 -1.98 2.14 -10.85
N ASN A 107 -1.51 3.30 -10.42
CA ASN A 107 -2.28 4.27 -9.64
C ASN A 107 -3.01 5.31 -10.50
N GLY A 108 -2.91 5.22 -11.81
CA GLY A 108 -3.35 6.27 -12.74
C GLY A 108 -4.47 5.88 -13.69
N ALA A 109 -5.51 5.22 -13.22
CA ALA A 109 -6.76 5.20 -13.99
C ALA A 109 -7.52 6.51 -13.73
N GLY A 110 -7.18 7.59 -14.46
CA GLY A 110 -8.04 8.76 -14.46
C GLY A 110 -7.44 10.16 -14.50
N PHE A 111 -6.19 10.35 -14.87
CA PHE A 111 -5.72 11.69 -15.26
C PHE A 111 -5.04 11.63 -16.62
N ASN A 112 -5.86 11.84 -17.64
CA ASN A 112 -5.40 12.19 -18.97
C ASN A 112 -4.81 13.62 -18.91
N ARG A 113 -3.56 13.73 -18.48
CA ARG A 113 -2.76 14.93 -18.77
C ARG A 113 -2.13 14.71 -20.12
N GLY A 114 -2.50 15.61 -21.04
CA GLY A 114 -1.98 15.68 -22.38
C GLY A 114 -0.48 15.43 -22.43
N ALA A 115 -0.10 14.70 -23.44
CA ALA A 115 1.28 14.37 -23.77
C ALA A 115 2.12 15.65 -23.83
N GLU A 116 2.81 15.95 -22.74
CA GLU A 116 3.99 16.78 -22.81
C GLU A 116 5.15 15.82 -23.06
N ALA A 117 5.76 16.00 -24.21
CA ALA A 117 6.84 15.19 -24.73
C ALA A 117 7.91 15.00 -23.65
N ALA A 118 8.23 13.74 -23.38
CA ALA A 118 9.42 13.40 -22.62
C ALA A 118 10.63 14.08 -23.26
N PRO A 119 11.52 14.74 -22.51
CA PRO A 119 12.75 15.23 -23.04
C PRO A 119 13.52 14.01 -23.57
N SER A 120 13.71 13.97 -24.88
CA SER A 120 14.62 13.00 -25.50
C SER A 120 16.01 13.35 -25.02
N TYR A 121 16.57 12.53 -24.17
CA TYR A 121 18.01 12.55 -23.94
C TYR A 121 18.64 12.00 -25.23
N SER A 122 18.98 12.92 -26.14
CA SER A 122 19.86 12.62 -27.25
C SER A 122 21.18 12.15 -26.67
N ASN A 123 21.63 11.00 -27.16
CA ASN A 123 22.91 10.38 -26.89
C ASN A 123 23.99 11.38 -26.54
N ALA A 124 24.34 11.45 -25.25
CA ALA A 124 25.62 11.97 -24.87
C ALA A 124 26.68 10.96 -25.37
N ASP A 125 27.50 11.46 -26.22
CA ASP A 125 28.63 10.84 -26.80
C ASP A 125 29.40 9.97 -25.78
N ALA A 126 29.53 8.67 -26.09
CA ALA A 126 30.24 7.68 -25.29
C ALA A 126 31.77 7.85 -25.40
N GLY A 127 32.25 9.08 -25.53
CA GLY A 127 33.64 9.39 -25.86
C GLY A 127 34.51 9.94 -24.73
N ASP A 128 33.99 10.15 -23.55
CA ASP A 128 34.81 10.77 -22.49
C ASP A 128 34.77 10.02 -21.14
N PHE A 129 34.85 8.70 -21.23
CA PHE A 129 35.23 7.88 -20.09
C PHE A 129 36.75 7.62 -20.21
N THR A 130 37.54 8.52 -19.66
CA THR A 130 38.95 8.26 -19.39
C THR A 130 39.00 7.25 -18.27
N GLU A 131 39.41 6.04 -18.62
CA GLU A 131 39.83 5.00 -17.69
C GLU A 131 40.97 5.59 -16.84
N LEU A 132 40.69 5.86 -15.55
CA LEU A 132 41.74 6.17 -14.58
C LEU A 132 42.48 4.85 -14.35
N ASP A 133 43.60 4.74 -15.02
CA ASP A 133 44.59 3.69 -14.83
C ASP A 133 44.96 3.56 -13.37
N GLY A 134 44.76 2.35 -12.87
CA GLY A 134 44.91 2.01 -11.46
C GLY A 134 46.34 2.24 -11.00
N GLY A 135 46.50 3.27 -10.21
CA GLY A 135 47.62 3.40 -9.27
C GLY A 135 47.33 2.59 -8.04
N ASP A 136 48.06 1.55 -7.95
CA ASP A 136 48.25 0.58 -6.92
C ASP A 136 48.44 1.17 -5.54
N ASP A 137 48.02 0.41 -4.53
CA ASP A 137 48.41 0.45 -3.13
C ASP A 137 48.08 1.68 -2.30
N ASP A 138 47.11 1.48 -1.48
CA ASP A 138 47.14 1.61 -0.01
C ASP A 138 45.72 1.64 0.54
N LEU A 139 45.14 0.47 0.68
CA LEU A 139 44.05 0.26 1.63
C LEU A 139 44.68 -0.12 2.97
N PRO A 140 44.67 0.75 3.98
CA PRO A 140 45.07 0.36 5.33
C PRO A 140 43.97 -0.50 5.94
N PHE A 141 44.21 -1.75 6.02
CA PHE A 141 43.55 -2.65 6.93
C PHE A 141 44.45 -2.94 8.12
#